data_a23a3bea294be4cfde3dfc4c7c805d98
#
_entry.id   a23a3bea294be4cfde3dfc4c7c805d98
#
_cell.length_a   1.000
_cell.length_b   1.000
_cell.length_c   1.000
_cell.angle_alpha   90.00
_cell.angle_beta   90.00
_cell.angle_gamma   90.00
#
_symmetry.space_group_name_H-M   'P 1'
#
loop_
_entity.id
_entity.type
_entity.pdbx_description
1 polymer ?
#
loop_
_entity_poly.entity_id
_entity_poly.type
_entity_poly.pdbx_seq_one_letter_code
_entity_poly.pdbx_strand_id
1 'polypeptide(L)'
;MTSSRLDKLSASLRASGLDAVVINPCPTLTYLTDLRFHLMERPVVLLVAVGKDPVIVLPELELPKVNLFPYKVNAFSYGENPDEWDSVFRKAVASLGLDGKRIGVEPRQMRLLEFRHVKTGAPEADFPDASEALSALRVCKDPAEVQKMKRAVKVAQDALEATLSFIKIGMTEKEIAAELNVQLLKHGSESELPFPPIISSGPNSANPHASPSDRKLQRGDLLVVDWGATVDGYISDLTRTFAVGEVDDECQKIHKIVQEANAAGRAAGKPGAPCANVDIAARAVIEKAGYGKFFTHRTGHGIGMEGHEEPYMRGDNMQILAPGMAYTIEPGIYLPERNGVRIEDNVVVTKDGVDVLSNMPREIRVVG
;
A
#
# COMPACT_ATOMS: atom_id res chain seq x y z
N MET A 1 14.78 19.40 17.11
CA MET A 1 14.52 18.00 17.53
C MET A 1 13.31 17.52 16.76
N THR A 2 13.47 16.50 15.93
CA THR A 2 12.33 15.85 15.28
C THR A 2 11.47 15.21 16.35
N SER A 3 10.18 15.56 16.39
CA SER A 3 9.19 14.92 17.28
C SER A 3 9.22 13.41 17.04
N SER A 4 9.24 12.61 18.10
CA SER A 4 9.20 11.16 17.97
C SER A 4 7.88 10.71 17.31
N ARG A 5 7.86 9.51 16.71
CA ARG A 5 6.62 8.95 16.13
C ARG A 5 5.51 8.83 17.17
N LEU A 6 5.87 8.54 18.43
CA LEU A 6 4.91 8.52 19.55
C LEU A 6 4.36 9.91 19.90
N ASP A 7 5.18 10.97 19.82
CA ASP A 7 4.71 12.33 20.07
C ASP A 7 3.72 12.77 18.99
N LYS A 8 4.01 12.44 17.72
CA LYS A 8 3.08 12.66 16.59
C LYS A 8 1.77 11.92 16.82
N LEU A 9 1.83 10.63 17.22
CA LEU A 9 0.63 9.84 17.53
C LEU A 9 -0.17 10.48 18.66
N SER A 10 0.48 10.83 19.77
CA SER A 10 -0.18 11.47 20.92
C SER A 10 -0.86 12.80 20.54
N ALA A 11 -0.23 13.59 19.67
CA ALA A 11 -0.82 14.83 19.17
C ALA A 11 -2.04 14.55 18.29
N SER A 12 -1.96 13.57 17.38
CA SER A 12 -3.07 13.17 16.51
C SER A 12 -4.26 12.61 17.30
N LEU A 13 -4.02 11.77 18.31
CA LEU A 13 -5.08 11.25 19.19
C LEU A 13 -5.80 12.38 19.92
N ARG A 14 -5.07 13.35 20.47
CA ARG A 14 -5.69 14.52 21.13
C ARG A 14 -6.56 15.33 20.17
N ALA A 15 -6.05 15.57 18.94
CA ALA A 15 -6.80 16.31 17.93
C ALA A 15 -8.09 15.61 17.53
N SER A 16 -8.11 14.26 17.55
CA SER A 16 -9.26 13.42 17.25
C SER A 16 -10.15 13.14 18.49
N GLY A 17 -9.83 13.69 19.66
CA GLY A 17 -10.58 13.47 20.90
C GLY A 17 -10.52 12.01 21.39
N LEU A 18 -9.42 11.32 21.13
CA LEU A 18 -9.16 9.94 21.57
C LEU A 18 -8.26 9.94 22.82
N ASP A 19 -8.58 9.11 23.81
CA ASP A 19 -7.76 8.91 25.00
C ASP A 19 -6.61 7.95 24.76
N ALA A 20 -6.82 6.98 23.87
CA ALA A 20 -5.86 5.94 23.52
C ALA A 20 -6.15 5.36 22.13
N VAL A 21 -5.23 4.53 21.65
CA VAL A 21 -5.43 3.68 20.49
C VAL A 21 -4.94 2.26 20.78
N VAL A 22 -5.61 1.28 20.20
CA VAL A 22 -5.21 -0.12 20.19
C VAL A 22 -4.79 -0.52 18.79
N ILE A 23 -3.60 -1.11 18.69
CA ILE A 23 -2.95 -1.47 17.42
C ILE A 23 -2.51 -2.93 17.49
N ASN A 24 -2.98 -3.75 16.57
CA ASN A 24 -2.50 -5.13 16.37
C ASN A 24 -1.33 -5.16 15.37
N PRO A 25 -0.70 -6.32 15.09
CA PRO A 25 0.34 -6.41 14.06
C PRO A 25 -0.17 -5.91 12.71
N CYS A 26 0.38 -4.79 12.26
CA CYS A 26 0.02 -4.10 11.02
C CYS A 26 1.13 -3.10 10.65
N PRO A 27 1.07 -2.47 9.49
CA PRO A 27 2.03 -1.42 9.11
C PRO A 27 2.16 -0.29 10.12
N THR A 28 1.07 0.13 10.77
CA THR A 28 1.11 1.16 11.81
C THR A 28 1.93 0.72 13.04
N LEU A 29 1.81 -0.54 13.48
CA LEU A 29 2.65 -1.08 14.56
C LEU A 29 4.12 -1.07 14.14
N THR A 30 4.43 -1.58 12.95
CA THR A 30 5.79 -1.57 12.42
C THR A 30 6.34 -0.15 12.31
N TYR A 31 5.55 0.81 11.83
CA TYR A 31 5.94 2.22 11.76
C TYR A 31 6.32 2.80 13.13
N LEU A 32 5.58 2.46 14.18
CA LEU A 32 5.82 2.98 15.52
C LEU A 32 7.00 2.31 16.23
N THR A 33 7.28 1.05 15.92
CA THR A 33 8.22 0.22 16.70
C THR A 33 9.49 -0.18 15.93
N ASP A 34 9.48 -0.06 14.61
CA ASP A 34 10.45 -0.66 13.68
C ASP A 34 10.53 -2.21 13.80
N LEU A 35 9.52 -2.84 14.43
CA LEU A 35 9.45 -4.28 14.65
C LEU A 35 8.25 -4.89 13.92
N ARG A 36 8.45 -6.10 13.42
CA ARG A 36 7.39 -6.88 12.79
C ARG A 36 6.90 -7.99 13.72
N PHE A 37 5.59 -8.08 13.85
CA PHE A 37 4.89 -9.17 14.49
C PHE A 37 3.94 -9.79 13.48
N HIS A 38 3.78 -11.12 13.56
CA HIS A 38 2.87 -11.82 12.65
C HIS A 38 1.44 -11.87 13.22
N LEU A 39 0.45 -11.71 12.34
CA LEU A 39 -0.95 -11.96 12.66
C LEU A 39 -1.20 -13.47 12.68
N MET A 40 -1.03 -14.08 13.86
CA MET A 40 -1.25 -15.52 14.07
C MET A 40 -2.41 -15.75 15.04
N GLU A 41 -2.57 -16.96 15.54
CA GLU A 41 -3.57 -17.33 16.55
C GLU A 41 -3.29 -16.73 17.92
N ARG A 42 -2.04 -16.33 18.19
CA ARG A 42 -1.63 -15.66 19.43
C ARG A 42 -1.75 -14.15 19.26
N PRO A 43 -2.66 -13.48 19.98
CA PRO A 43 -2.88 -12.04 19.80
C PRO A 43 -1.70 -11.19 20.30
N VAL A 44 -1.26 -10.24 19.49
CA VAL A 44 -0.34 -9.17 19.90
C VAL A 44 -1.06 -7.84 19.80
N VAL A 45 -0.94 -7.00 20.83
CA VAL A 45 -1.59 -5.69 20.89
C VAL A 45 -0.67 -4.66 21.50
N LEU A 46 -0.46 -3.56 20.79
CA LEU A 46 0.15 -2.34 21.33
C LEU A 46 -0.96 -1.36 21.74
N LEU A 47 -0.97 -0.95 22.99
CA LEU A 47 -1.85 0.06 23.56
C LEU A 47 -1.04 1.34 23.78
N VAL A 48 -1.47 2.44 23.15
CA VAL A 48 -0.85 3.75 23.33
C VAL A 48 -1.88 4.72 23.90
N ALA A 49 -1.72 5.10 25.15
CA ALA A 49 -2.57 6.09 25.82
C ALA A 49 -1.88 7.45 25.87
N VAL A 50 -2.64 8.52 25.68
CA VAL A 50 -2.13 9.88 25.69
C VAL A 50 -1.46 10.20 27.02
N GLY A 51 -0.17 10.57 27.00
CA GLY A 51 0.60 10.96 28.17
C GLY A 51 1.09 9.81 29.06
N LYS A 52 1.03 8.57 28.59
CA LYS A 52 1.53 7.38 29.30
C LYS A 52 2.55 6.62 28.48
N ASP A 53 3.41 5.83 29.14
CA ASP A 53 4.27 4.86 28.46
C ASP A 53 3.38 3.82 27.74
N PRO A 54 3.69 3.44 26.50
CA PRO A 54 2.97 2.38 25.80
C PRO A 54 3.00 1.05 26.52
N VAL A 55 1.97 0.26 26.30
CA VAL A 55 1.84 -1.12 26.80
C VAL A 55 1.73 -2.08 25.63
N ILE A 56 2.48 -3.17 25.68
CA ILE A 56 2.33 -4.27 24.71
C ILE A 56 1.87 -5.55 25.42
N VAL A 57 0.88 -6.21 24.83
CA VAL A 57 0.46 -7.55 25.21
C VAL A 57 0.93 -8.52 24.12
N LEU A 58 1.65 -9.57 24.49
CA LEU A 58 2.25 -10.49 23.54
C LEU A 58 2.49 -11.87 24.17
N PRO A 59 2.65 -12.96 23.37
CA PRO A 59 3.05 -14.25 23.90
C PRO A 59 4.49 -14.21 24.44
N GLU A 60 4.80 -15.03 25.45
CA GLU A 60 6.13 -15.08 26.09
C GLU A 60 7.27 -15.32 25.09
N LEU A 61 7.02 -16.10 24.04
CA LEU A 61 8.02 -16.36 22.98
C LEU A 61 8.47 -15.11 22.24
N GLU A 62 7.68 -14.02 22.26
CA GLU A 62 7.99 -12.73 21.61
C GLU A 62 8.63 -11.71 22.59
N LEU A 63 8.75 -12.01 23.88
CA LEU A 63 9.36 -11.13 24.88
C LEU A 63 10.74 -10.59 24.49
N PRO A 64 11.65 -11.38 23.84
CA PRO A 64 12.94 -10.84 23.43
C PRO A 64 12.86 -9.60 22.55
N LYS A 65 11.79 -9.46 21.74
CA LYS A 65 11.57 -8.28 20.89
C LYS A 65 11.29 -7.00 21.67
N VAL A 66 10.85 -7.08 22.94
CA VAL A 66 10.57 -5.92 23.78
C VAL A 66 11.82 -5.05 23.99
N ASN A 67 13.00 -5.68 24.08
CA ASN A 67 14.27 -5.00 24.23
C ASN A 67 14.73 -4.23 22.97
N LEU A 68 14.08 -4.46 21.84
CA LEU A 68 14.38 -3.82 20.56
C LEU A 68 13.50 -2.59 20.28
N PHE A 69 12.52 -2.30 21.15
CA PHE A 69 11.69 -1.10 20.99
C PHE A 69 12.53 0.16 21.05
N PRO A 70 12.27 1.16 20.17
CA PRO A 70 13.02 2.42 20.17
C PRO A 70 12.65 3.36 21.33
N TYR A 71 11.78 2.92 22.22
CA TYR A 71 11.30 3.64 23.40
C TYR A 71 10.92 2.65 24.50
N LYS A 72 10.74 3.17 25.71
CA LYS A 72 10.26 2.38 26.84
C LYS A 72 8.83 1.90 26.59
N VAL A 73 8.59 0.61 26.75
CA VAL A 73 7.29 -0.05 26.66
C VAL A 73 7.12 -0.99 27.85
N ASN A 74 5.91 -1.06 28.41
CA ASN A 74 5.59 -1.99 29.48
C ASN A 74 4.98 -3.25 28.85
N ALA A 75 5.61 -4.40 29.05
CA ALA A 75 5.18 -5.67 28.47
C ALA A 75 4.33 -6.49 29.44
N PHE A 76 3.24 -7.03 28.94
CA PHE A 76 2.40 -8.04 29.58
C PHE A 76 2.41 -9.29 28.73
N SER A 77 3.05 -10.32 29.20
CA SER A 77 3.17 -11.59 28.45
C SER A 77 2.22 -12.65 28.95
N TYR A 78 1.88 -13.58 28.07
CA TYR A 78 1.02 -14.71 28.36
C TYR A 78 1.61 -16.01 27.76
N GLY A 79 1.30 -17.13 28.40
CA GLY A 79 1.68 -18.48 27.96
C GLY A 79 0.72 -19.08 26.92
N GLU A 80 0.87 -20.38 26.67
CA GLU A 80 0.11 -21.09 25.62
C GLU A 80 -1.37 -21.35 25.97
N ASN A 81 -1.77 -21.21 27.25
CA ASN A 81 -3.14 -21.48 27.69
C ASN A 81 -4.08 -20.30 27.36
N PRO A 82 -5.01 -20.42 26.38
CA PRO A 82 -5.89 -19.32 25.99
C PRO A 82 -6.84 -18.85 27.10
N ASP A 83 -7.17 -19.71 28.07
CA ASP A 83 -8.09 -19.36 29.18
C ASP A 83 -7.48 -18.28 30.11
N GLU A 84 -6.16 -18.10 30.06
CA GLU A 84 -5.45 -17.11 30.88
C GLU A 84 -5.29 -15.76 30.19
N TRP A 85 -5.42 -15.69 28.86
CA TRP A 85 -5.13 -14.50 28.06
C TRP A 85 -5.98 -13.29 28.48
N ASP A 86 -7.28 -13.46 28.67
CA ASP A 86 -8.18 -12.38 29.14
C ASP A 86 -7.71 -11.74 30.44
N SER A 87 -7.12 -12.51 31.36
CA SER A 87 -6.59 -12.01 32.61
C SER A 87 -5.40 -11.06 32.37
N VAL A 88 -4.54 -11.41 31.42
CA VAL A 88 -3.38 -10.59 31.05
C VAL A 88 -3.82 -9.30 30.35
N PHE A 89 -4.76 -9.39 29.40
CA PHE A 89 -5.33 -8.24 28.72
C PHE A 89 -6.02 -7.27 29.70
N ARG A 90 -6.80 -7.78 30.66
CA ARG A 90 -7.40 -6.96 31.72
C ARG A 90 -6.35 -6.19 32.54
N LYS A 91 -5.25 -6.83 32.93
CA LYS A 91 -4.16 -6.18 33.69
C LYS A 91 -3.48 -5.08 32.84
N ALA A 92 -3.22 -5.36 31.57
CA ALA A 92 -2.61 -4.43 30.63
C ALA A 92 -3.48 -3.18 30.44
N VAL A 93 -4.77 -3.37 30.13
CA VAL A 93 -5.73 -2.27 29.94
C VAL A 93 -5.93 -1.46 31.22
N ALA A 94 -6.05 -2.14 32.37
CA ALA A 94 -6.20 -1.49 33.68
C ALA A 94 -4.97 -0.65 34.06
N SER A 95 -3.76 -1.07 33.70
CA SER A 95 -2.52 -0.31 33.96
C SER A 95 -2.54 1.07 33.28
N LEU A 96 -3.28 1.20 32.18
CA LEU A 96 -3.48 2.45 31.47
C LEU A 96 -4.78 3.18 31.88
N GLY A 97 -5.64 2.58 32.73
CA GLY A 97 -6.90 3.18 33.15
C GLY A 97 -7.83 3.50 31.99
N LEU A 98 -8.01 2.54 31.08
CA LEU A 98 -8.73 2.75 29.83
C LEU A 98 -10.23 2.44 29.88
N ASP A 99 -10.72 1.88 30.98
CA ASP A 99 -12.16 1.64 31.11
C ASP A 99 -12.95 2.95 31.15
N GLY A 100 -14.07 3.01 30.46
CA GLY A 100 -14.86 4.23 30.24
C GLY A 100 -14.17 5.30 29.37
N LYS A 101 -13.07 4.98 28.68
CA LYS A 101 -12.31 5.87 27.79
C LYS A 101 -12.67 5.67 26.34
N ARG A 102 -12.29 6.64 25.50
CA ARG A 102 -12.41 6.55 24.03
C ARG A 102 -11.13 5.96 23.46
N ILE A 103 -11.18 4.66 23.13
CA ILE A 103 -10.05 3.90 22.64
C ILE A 103 -10.20 3.73 21.12
N GLY A 104 -9.41 4.45 20.36
CA GLY A 104 -9.42 4.35 18.89
C GLY A 104 -9.02 2.97 18.41
N VAL A 105 -9.67 2.50 17.34
CA VAL A 105 -9.33 1.27 16.62
C VAL A 105 -9.12 1.58 15.14
N GLU A 106 -8.32 0.76 14.47
CA GLU A 106 -8.16 0.82 12.99
C GLU A 106 -9.03 -0.30 12.36
N PRO A 107 -10.27 -0.02 11.90
CA PRO A 107 -11.24 -1.07 11.54
C PRO A 107 -10.76 -1.99 10.41
N ARG A 108 -9.92 -1.48 9.49
CA ARG A 108 -9.37 -2.27 8.39
C ARG A 108 -8.28 -3.26 8.84
N GLN A 109 -7.68 -3.06 10.01
CA GLN A 109 -6.56 -3.84 10.53
C GLN A 109 -6.95 -4.67 11.75
N MET A 110 -7.80 -4.11 12.63
CA MET A 110 -8.17 -4.75 13.90
C MET A 110 -8.98 -6.02 13.67
N ARG A 111 -8.42 -7.17 14.09
CA ARG A 111 -9.17 -8.43 14.09
C ARG A 111 -10.12 -8.52 15.28
N LEU A 112 -11.18 -9.27 15.10
CA LEU A 112 -12.14 -9.53 16.18
C LEU A 112 -11.50 -10.26 17.37
N LEU A 113 -10.43 -11.03 17.16
CA LEU A 113 -9.70 -11.74 18.20
C LEU A 113 -9.11 -10.74 19.22
N GLU A 114 -8.25 -9.84 18.76
CA GLU A 114 -7.62 -8.83 19.62
C GLU A 114 -8.67 -7.88 20.23
N PHE A 115 -9.64 -7.46 19.43
CA PHE A 115 -10.71 -6.57 19.87
C PHE A 115 -11.48 -7.16 21.07
N ARG A 116 -11.82 -8.45 21.04
CA ARG A 116 -12.55 -9.12 22.15
C ARG A 116 -11.75 -9.09 23.44
N HIS A 117 -10.46 -9.40 23.40
CA HIS A 117 -9.61 -9.37 24.59
C HIS A 117 -9.50 -7.94 25.17
N VAL A 118 -9.30 -6.93 24.32
CA VAL A 118 -9.25 -5.53 24.76
C VAL A 118 -10.60 -5.09 25.34
N LYS A 119 -11.72 -5.42 24.70
CA LYS A 119 -13.07 -5.12 25.18
C LYS A 119 -13.37 -5.77 26.53
N THR A 120 -12.86 -7.00 26.77
CA THR A 120 -12.98 -7.67 28.08
C THR A 120 -12.23 -6.91 29.19
N GLY A 121 -11.14 -6.20 28.84
CA GLY A 121 -10.37 -5.37 29.76
C GLY A 121 -10.96 -3.98 30.02
N ALA A 122 -11.77 -3.47 29.08
CA ALA A 122 -12.41 -2.16 29.13
C ALA A 122 -13.89 -2.27 28.70
N PRO A 123 -14.77 -2.89 29.50
CA PRO A 123 -16.14 -3.14 29.12
C PRO A 123 -16.97 -1.87 28.89
N GLU A 124 -16.68 -0.77 29.59
CA GLU A 124 -17.38 0.51 29.49
C GLU A 124 -16.74 1.49 28.48
N ALA A 125 -15.62 1.10 27.83
CA ALA A 125 -14.97 1.94 26.85
C ALA A 125 -15.73 2.03 25.53
N ASP A 126 -15.64 3.21 24.90
CA ASP A 126 -16.05 3.45 23.52
C ASP A 126 -14.89 3.15 22.55
N PHE A 127 -15.20 2.57 21.39
CA PHE A 127 -14.19 2.16 20.40
C PHE A 127 -14.44 2.83 19.04
N PRO A 128 -14.19 4.14 18.91
CA PRO A 128 -14.35 4.86 17.66
C PRO A 128 -13.27 4.49 16.63
N ASP A 129 -13.57 4.76 15.35
CA ASP A 129 -12.65 4.66 14.24
C ASP A 129 -11.48 5.67 14.41
N ALA A 130 -10.25 5.17 14.41
CA ALA A 130 -9.01 5.95 14.49
C ALA A 130 -8.27 6.04 13.16
N SER A 131 -8.86 5.60 12.04
CA SER A 131 -8.19 5.53 10.74
C SER A 131 -7.60 6.88 10.32
N GLU A 132 -8.34 7.99 10.53
CA GLU A 132 -7.85 9.34 10.21
C GLU A 132 -6.64 9.72 11.10
N ALA A 133 -6.73 9.48 12.42
CA ALA A 133 -5.64 9.78 13.36
C ALA A 133 -4.37 9.00 13.06
N LEU A 134 -4.50 7.73 12.64
CA LEU A 134 -3.38 6.86 12.33
C LEU A 134 -2.80 7.14 10.93
N SER A 135 -3.64 7.39 9.93
CA SER A 135 -3.17 7.74 8.58
C SER A 135 -2.38 9.05 8.57
N ALA A 136 -2.76 10.03 9.39
CA ALA A 136 -2.04 11.30 9.54
C ALA A 136 -0.57 11.13 9.92
N LEU A 137 -0.19 10.01 10.55
CA LEU A 137 1.20 9.71 10.92
C LEU A 137 2.07 9.41 9.70
N ARG A 138 1.50 8.73 8.68
CA ARG A 138 2.22 8.10 7.58
C ARG A 138 1.95 8.74 6.22
N VAL A 139 0.90 9.58 6.12
CA VAL A 139 0.47 10.18 4.84
C VAL A 139 1.57 11.04 4.21
N CYS A 140 2.33 11.80 5.02
CA CYS A 140 3.48 12.57 4.57
C CYS A 140 4.78 11.84 4.94
N LYS A 141 5.48 11.32 3.93
CA LYS A 141 6.74 10.59 4.08
C LYS A 141 7.88 11.58 4.33
N ASP A 142 8.75 11.24 5.26
CA ASP A 142 10.00 11.95 5.44
C ASP A 142 11.04 11.58 4.36
N PRO A 143 12.18 12.31 4.26
CA PRO A 143 13.20 11.99 3.26
C PRO A 143 13.79 10.58 3.35
N ALA A 144 13.89 10.01 4.56
CA ALA A 144 14.41 8.65 4.74
C ALA A 144 13.41 7.60 4.25
N GLU A 145 12.11 7.81 4.51
CA GLU A 145 11.02 6.99 4.00
C GLU A 145 10.97 7.02 2.46
N VAL A 146 11.08 8.21 1.86
CA VAL A 146 11.14 8.38 0.39
C VAL A 146 12.33 7.63 -0.21
N GLN A 147 13.49 7.61 0.46
CA GLN A 147 14.64 6.83 -0.03
C GLN A 147 14.37 5.30 0.00
N LYS A 148 13.65 4.80 0.99
CA LYS A 148 13.22 3.40 1.02
C LYS A 148 12.29 3.08 -0.13
N MET A 149 11.30 3.94 -0.41
CA MET A 149 10.40 3.80 -1.56
C MET A 149 11.17 3.81 -2.90
N LYS A 150 12.15 4.72 -3.07
CA LYS A 150 13.02 4.75 -4.27
C LYS A 150 13.79 3.44 -4.45
N ARG A 151 14.26 2.82 -3.36
CA ARG A 151 14.91 1.51 -3.44
C ARG A 151 13.93 0.42 -3.84
N ALA A 152 12.71 0.40 -3.28
CA ALA A 152 11.68 -0.56 -3.66
C ALA A 152 11.32 -0.44 -5.15
N VAL A 153 11.14 0.79 -5.65
CA VAL A 153 10.91 1.06 -7.09
C VAL A 153 12.09 0.57 -7.93
N LYS A 154 13.33 0.83 -7.51
CA LYS A 154 14.52 0.35 -8.26
C LYS A 154 14.56 -1.17 -8.33
N VAL A 155 14.36 -1.86 -7.21
CA VAL A 155 14.31 -3.33 -7.15
C VAL A 155 13.23 -3.88 -8.08
N ALA A 156 12.04 -3.30 -8.05
CA ALA A 156 10.94 -3.71 -8.93
C ALA A 156 11.28 -3.53 -10.41
N GLN A 157 11.86 -2.39 -10.78
CA GLN A 157 12.27 -2.11 -12.17
C GLN A 157 13.37 -3.07 -12.66
N ASP A 158 14.41 -3.29 -11.85
CA ASP A 158 15.52 -4.20 -12.18
C ASP A 158 14.99 -5.65 -12.36
N ALA A 159 14.06 -6.08 -11.50
CA ALA A 159 13.43 -7.40 -11.59
C ALA A 159 12.60 -7.56 -12.88
N LEU A 160 11.81 -6.54 -13.25
CA LEU A 160 11.06 -6.61 -14.49
C LEU A 160 11.98 -6.62 -15.72
N GLU A 161 13.01 -5.77 -15.78
CA GLU A 161 13.95 -5.78 -16.91
C GLU A 161 14.62 -7.16 -17.08
N ALA A 162 14.97 -7.84 -16.00
CA ALA A 162 15.49 -9.21 -16.05
C ALA A 162 14.43 -10.20 -16.56
N THR A 163 13.17 -10.03 -16.16
CA THR A 163 12.05 -10.88 -16.57
C THR A 163 11.71 -10.70 -18.06
N LEU A 164 11.81 -9.48 -18.60
CA LEU A 164 11.45 -9.20 -20.00
C LEU A 164 12.28 -10.04 -20.98
N SER A 165 13.54 -10.33 -20.67
CA SER A 165 14.41 -11.16 -21.50
C SER A 165 13.97 -12.64 -21.56
N PHE A 166 13.20 -13.06 -20.56
CA PHE A 166 12.67 -14.42 -20.42
C PHE A 166 11.36 -14.62 -21.21
N ILE A 167 10.57 -13.57 -21.42
CA ILE A 167 9.25 -13.63 -22.03
C ILE A 167 9.31 -14.09 -23.49
N LYS A 168 8.53 -15.14 -23.84
CA LYS A 168 8.39 -15.68 -25.19
C LYS A 168 6.92 -15.95 -25.51
N ILE A 169 6.58 -15.82 -26.79
CA ILE A 169 5.26 -16.26 -27.30
C ILE A 169 5.04 -17.73 -26.95
N GLY A 170 3.84 -18.06 -26.48
CA GLY A 170 3.46 -19.41 -26.05
C GLY A 170 3.71 -19.71 -24.58
N MET A 171 4.41 -18.84 -23.83
CA MET A 171 4.49 -18.94 -22.38
C MET A 171 3.15 -18.57 -21.75
N THR A 172 2.85 -19.18 -20.61
CA THR A 172 1.66 -18.87 -19.83
C THR A 172 1.89 -17.63 -18.96
N GLU A 173 0.81 -16.94 -18.58
CA GLU A 173 0.87 -15.82 -17.62
C GLU A 173 1.49 -16.26 -16.28
N LYS A 174 1.17 -17.50 -15.82
CA LYS A 174 1.74 -18.08 -14.60
C LYS A 174 3.26 -18.27 -14.67
N GLU A 175 3.79 -18.74 -15.81
CA GLU A 175 5.24 -18.91 -15.98
C GLU A 175 5.97 -17.57 -15.90
N ILE A 176 5.39 -16.50 -16.47
CA ILE A 176 5.96 -15.16 -16.40
C ILE A 176 5.87 -14.61 -14.98
N ALA A 177 4.73 -14.80 -14.29
CA ALA A 177 4.56 -14.38 -12.90
C ALA A 177 5.56 -15.09 -11.96
N ALA A 178 5.79 -16.39 -12.18
CA ALA A 178 6.77 -17.15 -11.41
C ALA A 178 8.20 -16.61 -11.60
N GLU A 179 8.59 -16.34 -12.85
CA GLU A 179 9.90 -15.74 -13.12
C GLU A 179 10.03 -14.36 -12.49
N LEU A 180 9.03 -13.49 -12.61
CA LEU A 180 9.05 -12.16 -12.00
C LEU A 180 9.20 -12.24 -10.48
N ASN A 181 8.51 -13.16 -9.81
CA ASN A 181 8.67 -13.39 -8.37
C ASN A 181 10.11 -13.79 -8.01
N VAL A 182 10.72 -14.67 -8.80
CA VAL A 182 12.13 -15.06 -8.61
C VAL A 182 13.06 -13.88 -8.80
N GLN A 183 12.82 -13.05 -9.82
CA GLN A 183 13.65 -11.87 -10.08
C GLN A 183 13.47 -10.81 -9.00
N LEU A 184 12.27 -10.58 -8.47
CA LEU A 184 12.03 -9.67 -7.35
C LEU A 184 12.90 -10.04 -6.14
N LEU A 185 12.90 -11.32 -5.75
CA LEU A 185 13.72 -11.81 -4.64
C LEU A 185 15.22 -11.70 -4.94
N LYS A 186 15.65 -12.06 -6.15
CA LYS A 186 17.07 -11.95 -6.58
C LYS A 186 17.60 -10.51 -6.55
N HIS A 187 16.75 -9.53 -6.87
CA HIS A 187 17.12 -8.11 -6.87
C HIS A 187 16.97 -7.42 -5.52
N GLY A 188 16.53 -8.15 -4.49
CA GLY A 188 16.56 -7.66 -3.11
C GLY A 188 15.20 -7.22 -2.55
N SER A 189 14.09 -7.64 -3.16
CA SER A 189 12.80 -7.55 -2.48
C SER A 189 12.76 -8.45 -1.26
N GLU A 190 12.07 -8.02 -0.23
CA GLU A 190 11.70 -8.91 0.87
C GLU A 190 10.80 -10.04 0.35
N SER A 191 10.73 -11.14 1.11
CA SER A 191 9.93 -12.32 0.73
C SER A 191 8.42 -12.05 0.75
N GLU A 192 7.99 -11.10 1.58
CA GLU A 192 6.61 -10.63 1.61
C GLU A 192 6.45 -9.52 0.55
N LEU A 193 5.94 -9.89 -0.62
CA LEU A 193 5.65 -8.95 -1.69
C LEU A 193 4.43 -8.09 -1.32
N PRO A 194 4.32 -6.84 -1.85
CA PRO A 194 3.19 -5.96 -1.57
C PRO A 194 1.85 -6.58 -2.00
N PHE A 195 1.87 -7.30 -3.10
CA PHE A 195 0.75 -8.06 -3.67
C PHE A 195 1.26 -9.12 -4.65
N PRO A 196 0.48 -10.16 -4.98
CA PRO A 196 0.81 -11.08 -6.05
C PRO A 196 0.83 -10.35 -7.39
N PRO A 197 1.91 -10.43 -8.21
CA PRO A 197 1.97 -9.74 -9.49
C PRO A 197 0.79 -10.11 -10.40
N ILE A 198 0.21 -9.10 -11.05
CA ILE A 198 -0.79 -9.27 -12.10
C ILE A 198 -0.04 -9.41 -13.43
N ILE A 199 -0.15 -10.57 -14.04
CA ILE A 199 0.32 -10.83 -15.41
C ILE A 199 -0.90 -11.23 -16.20
N SER A 200 -1.34 -10.36 -17.11
CA SER A 200 -2.56 -10.59 -17.87
C SER A 200 -2.40 -10.19 -19.33
N SER A 201 -2.82 -11.03 -20.24
CA SER A 201 -2.57 -10.88 -21.67
C SER A 201 -3.84 -11.00 -22.51
N GLY A 202 -3.90 -10.28 -23.64
CA GLY A 202 -5.05 -10.28 -24.52
C GLY A 202 -6.36 -10.00 -23.76
N PRO A 203 -7.41 -10.83 -23.93
CA PRO A 203 -8.69 -10.63 -23.24
C PRO A 203 -8.60 -10.56 -21.72
N ASN A 204 -7.64 -11.27 -21.09
CA ASN A 204 -7.47 -11.22 -19.63
C ASN A 204 -7.01 -9.83 -19.16
N SER A 205 -6.24 -9.11 -19.97
CA SER A 205 -5.78 -7.76 -19.64
C SER A 205 -6.91 -6.73 -19.57
N ALA A 206 -8.10 -7.06 -20.09
CA ALA A 206 -9.30 -6.24 -19.93
C ALA A 206 -9.91 -6.30 -18.51
N ASN A 207 -9.40 -7.17 -17.62
CA ASN A 207 -9.76 -7.20 -16.22
C ASN A 207 -8.64 -6.53 -15.38
N PRO A 208 -8.89 -5.38 -14.73
CA PRO A 208 -7.88 -4.68 -13.94
C PRO A 208 -7.25 -5.52 -12.82
N HIS A 209 -8.01 -6.45 -12.24
CA HIS A 209 -7.59 -7.32 -11.14
C HIS A 209 -7.48 -8.79 -11.58
N ALA A 210 -7.01 -9.03 -12.80
CA ALA A 210 -6.79 -10.38 -13.28
C ALA A 210 -5.69 -11.10 -12.46
N SER A 211 -5.89 -12.39 -12.23
CA SER A 211 -4.83 -13.25 -11.70
C SER A 211 -4.16 -13.99 -12.84
N PRO A 212 -2.83 -14.24 -12.78
CA PRO A 212 -2.12 -15.01 -13.80
C PRO A 212 -2.76 -16.38 -14.03
N SER A 213 -3.02 -16.71 -15.29
CA SER A 213 -3.70 -17.93 -15.72
C SER A 213 -2.81 -18.84 -16.56
N ASP A 214 -3.36 -19.98 -16.99
CA ASP A 214 -2.70 -20.88 -17.94
C ASP A 214 -2.85 -20.39 -19.42
N ARG A 215 -3.42 -19.18 -19.63
CA ARG A 215 -3.47 -18.57 -20.94
C ARG A 215 -2.06 -18.34 -21.45
N LYS A 216 -1.82 -18.76 -22.70
CA LYS A 216 -0.54 -18.59 -23.39
C LYS A 216 -0.52 -17.27 -24.16
N LEU A 217 0.59 -16.55 -24.09
CA LEU A 217 0.83 -15.33 -24.87
C LEU A 217 0.72 -15.62 -26.36
N GLN A 218 0.01 -14.76 -27.08
CA GLN A 218 -0.19 -14.83 -28.52
C GLN A 218 0.25 -13.51 -29.18
N ARG A 219 0.66 -13.58 -30.44
CA ARG A 219 0.87 -12.36 -31.26
C ARG A 219 -0.39 -11.52 -31.29
N GLY A 220 -0.23 -10.21 -31.14
CA GLY A 220 -1.35 -9.27 -31.10
C GLY A 220 -1.92 -9.02 -29.71
N ASP A 221 -1.47 -9.76 -28.67
CA ASP A 221 -1.84 -9.46 -27.29
C ASP A 221 -1.19 -8.18 -26.80
N LEU A 222 -1.90 -7.44 -25.95
CA LEU A 222 -1.28 -6.58 -24.96
C LEU A 222 -1.04 -7.39 -23.68
N LEU A 223 0.15 -7.25 -23.11
CA LEU A 223 0.55 -7.87 -21.85
C LEU A 223 0.65 -6.78 -20.78
N VAL A 224 -0.29 -6.77 -19.86
CA VAL A 224 -0.23 -5.92 -18.65
C VAL A 224 0.59 -6.67 -17.60
N VAL A 225 1.62 -6.00 -17.10
CA VAL A 225 2.44 -6.42 -15.96
C VAL A 225 2.30 -5.38 -14.89
N ASP A 226 1.71 -5.78 -13.76
CA ASP A 226 1.53 -4.95 -12.57
C ASP A 226 2.21 -5.67 -11.40
N TRP A 227 3.17 -4.99 -10.78
CA TRP A 227 4.08 -5.60 -9.83
C TRP A 227 4.68 -4.59 -8.87
N GLY A 228 5.15 -5.11 -7.76
CA GLY A 228 5.85 -4.31 -6.75
C GLY A 228 6.92 -5.08 -6.02
N ALA A 229 7.77 -4.36 -5.31
CA ALA A 229 8.78 -4.90 -4.40
C ALA A 229 8.59 -4.31 -3.00
N THR A 230 9.08 -5.02 -1.98
CA THR A 230 9.14 -4.54 -0.61
C THR A 230 10.61 -4.37 -0.20
N VAL A 231 10.98 -3.19 0.32
CA VAL A 231 12.32 -2.90 0.84
C VAL A 231 12.23 -2.11 2.14
N ASP A 232 12.80 -2.64 3.21
CA ASP A 232 12.74 -2.06 4.57
C ASP A 232 11.31 -1.67 4.98
N GLY A 233 10.33 -2.53 4.65
CA GLY A 233 8.92 -2.35 4.94
C GLY A 233 8.20 -1.31 4.07
N TYR A 234 8.87 -0.67 3.12
CA TYR A 234 8.25 0.24 2.13
C TYR A 234 8.10 -0.48 0.81
N ILE A 235 7.03 -0.16 0.10
CA ILE A 235 6.67 -0.87 -1.11
C ILE A 235 6.72 0.04 -2.34
N SER A 236 6.79 -0.59 -3.49
CA SER A 236 6.49 -0.01 -4.80
C SER A 236 5.29 -0.68 -5.43
N ASP A 237 4.66 0.02 -6.36
CA ASP A 237 3.51 -0.41 -7.13
C ASP A 237 3.62 0.18 -8.53
N LEU A 238 3.82 -0.65 -9.53
CA LEU A 238 4.13 -0.22 -10.89
C LEU A 238 3.37 -1.06 -11.90
N THR A 239 2.87 -0.42 -12.95
CA THR A 239 2.31 -1.14 -14.10
C THR A 239 2.94 -0.67 -15.40
N ARG A 240 3.25 -1.62 -16.28
CA ARG A 240 3.60 -1.39 -17.68
C ARG A 240 2.82 -2.34 -18.57
N THR A 241 2.48 -1.86 -19.76
CA THR A 241 1.83 -2.66 -20.81
C THR A 241 2.76 -2.82 -21.98
N PHE A 242 2.94 -4.06 -22.42
CA PHE A 242 3.82 -4.47 -23.53
C PHE A 242 3.01 -5.00 -24.70
N ALA A 243 3.55 -4.89 -25.91
CA ALA A 243 3.01 -5.56 -27.10
C ALA A 243 3.66 -6.94 -27.27
N VAL A 244 2.87 -7.98 -27.47
CA VAL A 244 3.37 -9.32 -27.80
C VAL A 244 3.47 -9.45 -29.33
N GLY A 245 4.67 -9.22 -29.85
CA GLY A 245 4.86 -9.05 -31.28
C GLY A 245 4.16 -7.80 -31.84
N GLU A 246 3.62 -7.88 -33.05
CA GLU A 246 2.87 -6.79 -33.67
C GLU A 246 1.43 -6.74 -33.15
N VAL A 247 0.96 -5.57 -32.76
CA VAL A 247 -0.41 -5.31 -32.27
C VAL A 247 -1.14 -4.36 -33.21
N ASP A 248 -2.47 -4.39 -33.21
CA ASP A 248 -3.32 -3.56 -34.05
C ASP A 248 -3.27 -2.06 -33.69
N ASP A 249 -3.78 -1.22 -34.59
CA ASP A 249 -3.80 0.23 -34.44
C ASP A 249 -4.61 0.68 -33.20
N GLU A 250 -5.67 -0.05 -32.83
CA GLU A 250 -6.45 0.29 -31.64
C GLU A 250 -5.67 0.03 -30.37
N CYS A 251 -4.91 -1.06 -30.29
CA CYS A 251 -4.01 -1.35 -29.18
C CYS A 251 -2.95 -0.24 -29.01
N GLN A 252 -2.33 0.19 -30.11
CA GLN A 252 -1.37 1.29 -30.09
C GLN A 252 -2.04 2.61 -29.65
N LYS A 253 -3.23 2.88 -30.18
CA LYS A 253 -4.00 4.09 -29.87
C LYS A 253 -4.37 4.16 -28.37
N ILE A 254 -4.95 3.09 -27.79
CA ILE A 254 -5.35 3.11 -26.38
C ILE A 254 -4.14 3.17 -25.47
N HIS A 255 -3.01 2.55 -25.82
CA HIS A 255 -1.77 2.66 -25.07
C HIS A 255 -1.29 4.12 -25.02
N LYS A 256 -1.27 4.82 -26.16
CA LYS A 256 -0.89 6.24 -26.24
C LYS A 256 -1.81 7.14 -25.40
N ILE A 257 -3.13 6.90 -25.45
CA ILE A 257 -4.11 7.64 -24.65
C ILE A 257 -3.83 7.46 -23.14
N VAL A 258 -3.57 6.24 -22.70
CA VAL A 258 -3.26 5.94 -21.28
C VAL A 258 -1.93 6.59 -20.88
N GLN A 259 -0.92 6.57 -21.74
CA GLN A 259 0.34 7.27 -21.51
C GLN A 259 0.15 8.80 -21.34
N GLU A 260 -0.69 9.42 -22.18
CA GLU A 260 -1.04 10.82 -22.08
C GLU A 260 -1.85 11.12 -20.80
N ALA A 261 -2.76 10.21 -20.41
CA ALA A 261 -3.54 10.32 -19.18
C ALA A 261 -2.64 10.24 -17.93
N ASN A 262 -1.67 9.31 -17.91
CA ASN A 262 -0.68 9.22 -16.83
C ASN A 262 0.15 10.52 -16.75
N ALA A 263 0.56 11.09 -17.89
CA ALA A 263 1.30 12.35 -17.93
C ALA A 263 0.45 13.52 -17.39
N ALA A 264 -0.85 13.58 -17.74
CA ALA A 264 -1.78 14.60 -17.25
C ALA A 264 -2.00 14.49 -15.74
N GLY A 265 -2.17 13.26 -15.20
CA GLY A 265 -2.27 13.02 -13.76
C GLY A 265 -1.01 13.47 -13.01
N ARG A 266 0.19 13.17 -13.51
CA ARG A 266 1.46 13.62 -12.93
C ARG A 266 1.58 15.16 -12.93
N ALA A 267 1.17 15.82 -14.00
CA ALA A 267 1.21 17.27 -14.12
C ALA A 267 0.22 17.99 -13.18
N ALA A 268 -0.90 17.33 -12.84
CA ALA A 268 -1.91 17.85 -11.93
C ALA A 268 -1.55 17.68 -10.44
N GLY A 269 -0.63 16.77 -10.11
CA GLY A 269 -0.18 16.49 -8.75
C GLY A 269 0.72 17.59 -8.18
N LYS A 270 0.12 18.71 -7.76
CA LYS A 270 0.86 19.87 -7.23
C LYS A 270 0.53 20.09 -5.76
N PRO A 271 1.48 20.54 -4.93
CA PRO A 271 1.19 20.92 -3.56
C PRO A 271 0.12 22.04 -3.55
N GLY A 272 -0.82 21.94 -2.62
CA GLY A 272 -1.95 22.86 -2.50
C GLY A 272 -3.15 22.53 -3.41
N ALA A 273 -3.03 21.60 -4.35
CA ALA A 273 -4.14 21.13 -5.17
C ALA A 273 -4.94 20.01 -4.45
N PRO A 274 -6.26 19.90 -4.67
CA PRO A 274 -7.01 18.74 -4.22
C PRO A 274 -6.55 17.45 -4.90
N CYS A 275 -6.59 16.31 -4.18
CA CYS A 275 -6.31 14.98 -4.75
C CYS A 275 -7.21 14.67 -5.96
N ALA A 276 -8.45 15.18 -5.96
CA ALA A 276 -9.39 15.06 -7.07
C ALA A 276 -8.82 15.56 -8.41
N ASN A 277 -7.96 16.56 -8.40
CA ASN A 277 -7.40 17.12 -9.63
C ASN A 277 -6.56 16.11 -10.42
N VAL A 278 -5.91 15.17 -9.73
CA VAL A 278 -5.12 14.10 -10.36
C VAL A 278 -6.04 13.17 -11.15
N ASP A 279 -7.15 12.73 -10.54
CA ASP A 279 -8.12 11.86 -11.21
C ASP A 279 -8.83 12.61 -12.36
N ILE A 280 -9.30 13.82 -12.12
CA ILE A 280 -10.00 14.62 -13.12
C ILE A 280 -9.11 14.84 -14.34
N ALA A 281 -7.82 15.18 -14.16
CA ALA A 281 -6.91 15.42 -15.27
C ALA A 281 -6.62 14.16 -16.10
N ALA A 282 -6.35 13.02 -15.45
CA ALA A 282 -6.11 11.76 -16.14
C ALA A 282 -7.37 11.25 -16.85
N ARG A 283 -8.50 11.29 -16.19
CA ARG A 283 -9.80 10.86 -16.71
C ARG A 283 -10.26 11.67 -17.90
N ALA A 284 -10.09 13.00 -17.87
CA ALA A 284 -10.47 13.89 -18.97
C ALA A 284 -9.76 13.54 -20.29
N VAL A 285 -8.51 13.07 -20.27
CA VAL A 285 -7.79 12.62 -21.48
C VAL A 285 -8.49 11.39 -22.07
N ILE A 286 -8.82 10.41 -21.25
CA ILE A 286 -9.47 9.16 -21.68
C ILE A 286 -10.90 9.43 -22.17
N GLU A 287 -11.66 10.29 -21.49
CA GLU A 287 -13.03 10.68 -21.88
C GLU A 287 -13.05 11.42 -23.20
N LYS A 288 -12.15 12.41 -23.38
CA LYS A 288 -12.02 13.17 -24.63
C LYS A 288 -11.70 12.28 -25.83
N ALA A 289 -10.97 11.19 -25.60
CA ALA A 289 -10.66 10.20 -26.63
C ALA A 289 -11.81 9.21 -26.91
N GLY A 290 -12.93 9.29 -26.16
CA GLY A 290 -14.12 8.44 -26.33
C GLY A 290 -14.08 7.13 -25.57
N TYR A 291 -13.09 6.91 -24.68
CA TYR A 291 -12.92 5.67 -23.93
C TYR A 291 -13.33 5.78 -22.44
N GLY A 292 -13.96 6.86 -21.99
CA GLY A 292 -14.30 7.13 -20.59
C GLY A 292 -15.04 5.97 -19.89
N LYS A 293 -15.98 5.29 -20.58
CA LYS A 293 -16.71 4.13 -20.02
C LYS A 293 -15.83 2.91 -19.74
N PHE A 294 -14.61 2.88 -20.27
CA PHE A 294 -13.66 1.79 -20.11
C PHE A 294 -12.57 2.09 -19.07
N PHE A 295 -12.64 3.24 -18.40
CA PHE A 295 -11.80 3.58 -17.25
C PHE A 295 -12.64 3.51 -15.98
N THR A 296 -12.67 2.38 -15.33
CA THR A 296 -13.68 1.98 -14.33
C THR A 296 -13.25 2.15 -12.88
N HIS A 297 -12.00 2.54 -12.61
CA HIS A 297 -11.47 2.71 -11.26
C HIS A 297 -10.94 4.14 -11.03
N ARG A 298 -10.56 4.48 -9.80
CA ARG A 298 -9.85 5.71 -9.46
C ARG A 298 -8.47 5.76 -10.12
N THR A 299 -7.92 6.96 -10.27
CA THR A 299 -6.60 7.13 -10.91
C THR A 299 -5.42 6.70 -10.04
N GLY A 300 -5.62 6.48 -8.74
CA GLY A 300 -4.56 6.02 -7.86
C GLY A 300 -4.92 6.04 -6.39
N HIS A 301 -3.95 5.68 -5.57
CA HIS A 301 -4.06 5.57 -4.12
C HIS A 301 -2.74 5.96 -3.46
N GLY A 302 -2.79 6.34 -2.19
CA GLY A 302 -1.59 6.50 -1.38
C GLY A 302 -0.82 5.19 -1.26
N ILE A 303 0.49 5.30 -1.11
CA ILE A 303 1.41 4.19 -1.02
C ILE A 303 2.53 4.51 -0.02
N GLY A 304 3.02 3.50 0.65
CA GLY A 304 4.13 3.62 1.60
C GLY A 304 4.50 2.29 2.21
N MET A 305 3.94 1.99 3.37
CA MET A 305 4.06 0.68 4.03
C MET A 305 2.86 -0.23 3.72
N GLU A 306 1.79 0.32 3.12
CA GLU A 306 0.64 -0.42 2.62
C GLU A 306 0.50 -0.19 1.12
N GLY A 307 -0.02 -1.19 0.38
CA GLY A 307 -0.37 -1.07 -1.03
C GLY A 307 -1.40 0.02 -1.24
N HIS A 308 -2.43 0.05 -0.42
CA HIS A 308 -3.47 1.06 -0.47
C HIS A 308 -3.61 1.78 0.86
N GLU A 309 -3.11 3.01 0.93
CA GLU A 309 -3.29 3.92 2.06
C GLU A 309 -3.80 5.30 1.59
N GLU A 310 -4.05 6.24 2.51
CA GLU A 310 -4.36 7.62 2.14
C GLU A 310 -3.14 8.35 1.55
N PRO A 311 -3.38 9.32 0.61
CA PRO A 311 -4.65 9.79 0.07
C PRO A 311 -5.11 9.00 -1.17
N TYR A 312 -6.42 8.95 -1.42
CA TYR A 312 -6.96 8.34 -2.65
C TYR A 312 -7.17 9.36 -3.77
N MET A 313 -6.65 9.06 -4.98
CA MET A 313 -6.80 9.89 -6.18
C MET A 313 -8.12 9.56 -6.91
N ARG A 314 -9.22 10.11 -6.40
CA ARG A 314 -10.57 9.97 -6.98
C ARG A 314 -11.23 11.33 -7.11
N GLY A 315 -12.11 11.51 -8.09
CA GLY A 315 -12.65 12.80 -8.52
C GLY A 315 -13.45 13.60 -7.48
N ASP A 316 -13.78 13.01 -6.33
CA ASP A 316 -14.50 13.64 -5.21
C ASP A 316 -13.63 13.90 -3.98
N ASN A 317 -12.33 13.50 -4.01
CA ASN A 317 -11.44 13.70 -2.85
C ASN A 317 -10.86 15.10 -2.80
N MET A 318 -11.36 15.92 -1.88
CA MET A 318 -10.94 17.30 -1.69
C MET A 318 -9.76 17.46 -0.73
N GLN A 319 -9.15 16.37 -0.25
CA GLN A 319 -7.93 16.42 0.55
C GLN A 319 -6.81 17.14 -0.21
N ILE A 320 -6.17 18.10 0.44
CA ILE A 320 -5.13 18.92 -0.18
C ILE A 320 -3.79 18.17 -0.19
N LEU A 321 -3.17 18.09 -1.35
CA LEU A 321 -1.84 17.54 -1.54
C LEU A 321 -0.80 18.38 -0.79
N ALA A 322 -0.01 17.72 0.04
CA ALA A 322 1.08 18.32 0.80
C ALA A 322 2.43 17.67 0.46
N PRO A 323 3.55 18.39 0.55
CA PRO A 323 4.88 17.78 0.36
C PRO A 323 5.09 16.56 1.25
N GLY A 324 5.65 15.48 0.68
CA GLY A 324 5.83 14.18 1.33
C GLY A 324 4.68 13.19 1.11
N MET A 325 3.50 13.61 0.65
CA MET A 325 2.45 12.67 0.25
C MET A 325 2.92 11.84 -0.94
N ALA A 326 2.79 10.52 -0.83
CA ALA A 326 3.15 9.57 -1.89
C ALA A 326 1.92 8.80 -2.35
N TYR A 327 1.79 8.61 -3.67
CA TYR A 327 0.64 7.95 -4.27
C TYR A 327 0.96 7.37 -5.65
N THR A 328 0.07 6.50 -6.16
CA THR A 328 0.13 5.95 -7.52
C THR A 328 -0.63 6.83 -8.51
N ILE A 329 -0.22 6.77 -9.78
CA ILE A 329 -0.96 7.34 -10.93
C ILE A 329 -1.05 6.24 -11.97
N GLU A 330 -2.22 5.61 -12.07
CA GLU A 330 -2.45 4.34 -12.77
C GLU A 330 -3.66 4.35 -13.71
N PRO A 331 -3.86 5.36 -14.57
CA PRO A 331 -4.98 5.32 -15.50
C PRO A 331 -4.94 4.08 -16.39
N GLY A 332 -6.12 3.58 -16.77
CA GLY A 332 -6.24 2.43 -17.65
C GLY A 332 -7.45 2.49 -18.58
N ILE A 333 -7.37 1.75 -19.68
CA ILE A 333 -8.48 1.49 -20.61
C ILE A 333 -8.60 -0.02 -20.76
N TYR A 334 -9.79 -0.55 -20.48
CA TYR A 334 -10.06 -2.00 -20.48
C TYR A 334 -11.18 -2.31 -21.44
N LEU A 335 -10.83 -2.86 -22.62
CA LEU A 335 -11.79 -3.21 -23.67
C LEU A 335 -12.26 -4.67 -23.45
N PRO A 336 -13.50 -4.91 -23.02
CA PRO A 336 -13.99 -6.25 -22.71
C PRO A 336 -13.74 -7.22 -23.86
N GLU A 337 -13.31 -8.44 -23.53
CA GLU A 337 -13.02 -9.54 -24.47
C GLU A 337 -11.90 -9.26 -25.49
N ARG A 338 -11.19 -8.14 -25.35
CA ARG A 338 -10.11 -7.75 -26.27
C ARG A 338 -8.78 -7.57 -25.54
N ASN A 339 -8.47 -6.36 -25.14
CA ASN A 339 -7.21 -6.00 -24.50
C ASN A 339 -7.43 -4.88 -23.48
N GLY A 340 -6.52 -4.79 -22.51
CA GLY A 340 -6.43 -3.67 -21.56
C GLY A 340 -5.06 -3.04 -21.56
N VAL A 341 -5.01 -1.78 -21.11
CA VAL A 341 -3.79 -1.01 -20.90
C VAL A 341 -3.86 -0.35 -19.54
N ARG A 342 -2.79 -0.46 -18.75
CA ARG A 342 -2.52 0.35 -17.57
C ARG A 342 -1.07 0.81 -17.60
N ILE A 343 -0.82 2.06 -17.23
CA ILE A 343 0.52 2.62 -17.02
C ILE A 343 0.52 3.30 -15.67
N GLU A 344 1.38 2.86 -14.79
CA GLU A 344 1.41 3.26 -13.41
C GLU A 344 2.79 3.70 -12.96
N ASP A 345 2.82 4.77 -12.19
CA ASP A 345 4.01 5.30 -11.56
C ASP A 345 3.75 5.64 -10.09
N ASN A 346 4.77 5.44 -9.25
CA ASN A 346 4.79 6.00 -7.90
C ASN A 346 5.35 7.42 -7.93
N VAL A 347 4.67 8.33 -7.26
CA VAL A 347 5.10 9.73 -7.15
C VAL A 347 5.09 10.19 -5.70
N VAL A 348 5.92 11.20 -5.41
CA VAL A 348 5.93 11.92 -4.12
C VAL A 348 5.77 13.40 -4.38
N VAL A 349 4.85 14.05 -3.66
CA VAL A 349 4.65 15.51 -3.74
C VAL A 349 5.90 16.23 -3.22
N THR A 350 6.40 17.17 -4.00
CA THR A 350 7.51 18.06 -3.65
C THR A 350 7.01 19.48 -3.35
N LYS A 351 7.90 20.43 -3.22
CA LYS A 351 7.53 21.84 -3.05
C LYS A 351 6.89 22.45 -4.30
N ASP A 352 7.23 21.93 -5.49
CA ASP A 352 6.90 22.55 -6.77
C ASP A 352 6.06 21.66 -7.70
N GLY A 353 5.83 20.39 -7.32
CA GLY A 353 5.11 19.42 -8.14
C GLY A 353 5.21 18.01 -7.56
N VAL A 354 5.51 17.00 -8.38
CA VAL A 354 5.78 15.62 -7.96
C VAL A 354 7.17 15.17 -8.43
N ASP A 355 7.86 14.42 -7.57
CA ASP A 355 9.01 13.59 -7.94
C ASP A 355 8.50 12.20 -8.34
N VAL A 356 8.77 11.79 -9.57
CA VAL A 356 8.37 10.48 -10.09
C VAL A 356 9.46 9.49 -9.71
N LEU A 357 9.12 8.50 -8.88
CA LEU A 357 10.10 7.55 -8.34
C LEU A 357 10.53 6.50 -9.38
N SER A 358 9.69 6.25 -10.38
CA SER A 358 9.94 5.30 -11.48
C SER A 358 10.48 6.01 -12.71
N ASN A 359 11.50 5.44 -13.33
CA ASN A 359 12.12 5.94 -14.56
C ASN A 359 12.03 4.97 -15.75
N MET A 360 11.36 3.82 -15.58
CA MET A 360 11.13 2.87 -16.66
C MET A 360 10.31 3.51 -17.79
N PRO A 361 10.66 3.28 -19.07
CA PRO A 361 9.92 3.79 -20.22
C PRO A 361 8.42 3.49 -20.14
N ARG A 362 7.61 4.46 -20.58
CA ARG A 362 6.14 4.36 -20.64
C ARG A 362 5.63 4.10 -22.04
N GLU A 363 6.53 4.18 -23.02
CA GLU A 363 6.27 3.83 -24.40
C GLU A 363 6.03 2.32 -24.52
N ILE A 364 5.20 1.95 -25.50
CA ILE A 364 4.95 0.54 -25.77
C ILE A 364 6.24 -0.15 -26.22
N ARG A 365 6.63 -1.21 -25.55
CA ARG A 365 7.77 -2.06 -25.90
C ARG A 365 7.26 -3.40 -26.39
N VAL A 366 7.95 -3.98 -27.36
CA VAL A 366 7.62 -5.31 -27.89
C VAL A 366 8.37 -6.38 -27.10
N VAL A 367 7.68 -7.46 -26.77
CA VAL A 367 8.20 -8.65 -26.07
C VAL A 367 7.80 -9.93 -26.83
N GLY A 368 8.50 -11.03 -26.61
CA GLY A 368 8.20 -12.36 -27.18
C GLY A 368 9.00 -12.62 -28.43
#